data_0438219d77b9ff444a381208539f7c58
#
_entry.id   0438219d77b9ff444a381208539f7c58
#
_cell.length_a   1.000
_cell.length_b   1.000
_cell.length_c   1.000
_cell.angle_alpha   90.00
_cell.angle_beta   90.00
_cell.angle_gamma   90.00
#
_symmetry.space_group_name_H-M   'P 1'
#
loop_
_entity.id
_entity.type
_entity.pdbx_description
1 polymer ?
#
loop_
_entity_poly.entity_id
_entity_poly.type
_entity_poly.pdbx_seq_one_letter_code
_entity_poly.pdbx_strand_id
1 'polypeptide(L)'
;MARTFWGDQIEGNTRRVVGTYGYMASEYAIYGLFSVKSDVFSFGVLMLEIVSGKKNRGFSHSNNGINLIGQGWRFWRESRPLDLIDSCMENSSVLLEALCCIHIGLLCVQQNPEDRPSMSTVVVMLSSESALPQPKEPPFFLKNDKFCLEADSSTKHKFSSTNDISVTMLEPR
;
A
#
# COMPACT_ATOMS: atom_id res chain seq x y z
N MET A 1 -1.05 -13.58 -7.59
CA MET A 1 -1.14 -14.13 -8.95
C MET A 1 -0.32 -13.24 -9.86
N ALA A 2 0.67 -13.78 -10.56
CA ALA A 2 1.45 -13.02 -11.52
C ALA A 2 0.63 -12.82 -12.81
N ARG A 3 0.78 -11.66 -13.45
CA ARG A 3 0.26 -11.40 -14.79
C ARG A 3 1.44 -11.12 -15.71
N THR A 4 1.38 -11.64 -16.92
CA THR A 4 2.44 -11.49 -17.91
C THR A 4 2.09 -10.33 -18.83
N PHE A 5 3.05 -9.43 -19.01
CA PHE A 5 3.00 -8.41 -20.05
C PHE A 5 3.50 -9.02 -21.38
N TRP A 6 2.91 -8.61 -22.50
CA TRP A 6 3.31 -9.06 -23.82
C TRP A 6 4.12 -7.95 -24.51
N GLY A 7 5.33 -8.30 -24.94
CA GLY A 7 6.22 -7.35 -25.63
C GLY A 7 6.60 -6.16 -24.74
N ASP A 8 6.52 -4.95 -25.29
CA ASP A 8 6.91 -3.70 -24.62
C ASP A 8 5.82 -3.07 -23.74
N GLN A 9 4.76 -3.83 -23.42
CA GLN A 9 3.69 -3.33 -22.55
C GLN A 9 4.20 -3.18 -21.12
N ILE A 10 4.02 -1.99 -20.55
CA ILE A 10 4.35 -1.66 -19.16
C ILE A 10 3.12 -1.57 -18.24
N GLU A 11 1.92 -1.61 -18.83
CA GLU A 11 0.63 -1.54 -18.15
C GLU A 11 -0.42 -2.40 -18.87
N GLY A 12 -1.47 -2.75 -18.16
CA GLY A 12 -2.58 -3.53 -18.71
C GLY A 12 -3.86 -3.35 -17.90
N ASN A 13 -4.94 -3.87 -18.42
CA ASN A 13 -6.25 -3.83 -17.77
C ASN A 13 -6.82 -5.24 -17.58
N THR A 14 -7.54 -5.45 -16.49
CA THR A 14 -8.22 -6.71 -16.20
C THR A 14 -9.62 -6.46 -15.65
N ARG A 15 -10.58 -7.23 -16.14
CA ARG A 15 -11.94 -7.25 -15.59
C ARG A 15 -12.04 -8.02 -14.28
N ARG A 16 -11.07 -8.90 -13.99
CA ARG A 16 -11.04 -9.69 -12.76
C ARG A 16 -9.86 -9.26 -11.90
N VAL A 17 -10.14 -8.48 -10.87
CA VAL A 17 -9.18 -8.09 -9.83
C VAL A 17 -8.99 -9.28 -8.88
N VAL A 18 -7.75 -9.71 -8.67
CA VAL A 18 -7.40 -10.82 -7.78
C VAL A 18 -6.14 -10.45 -7.00
N GLY A 19 -6.16 -10.65 -5.70
CA GLY A 19 -5.02 -10.39 -4.82
C GLY A 19 -5.47 -10.21 -3.37
N THR A 20 -4.54 -9.88 -2.49
CA THR A 20 -4.82 -9.66 -1.07
C THR A 20 -5.14 -8.18 -0.84
N TYR A 21 -6.34 -7.91 -0.32
CA TYR A 21 -6.74 -6.56 0.07
C TYR A 21 -5.74 -5.95 1.07
N GLY A 22 -5.42 -4.67 0.90
CA GLY A 22 -4.41 -3.97 1.69
C GLY A 22 -3.03 -3.88 1.03
N TYR A 23 -2.74 -4.76 0.05
CA TYR A 23 -1.50 -4.74 -0.73
C TYR A 23 -1.72 -4.30 -2.19
N MET A 24 -2.97 -4.25 -2.62
CA MET A 24 -3.33 -3.81 -3.96
C MET A 24 -3.24 -2.29 -4.07
N ALA A 25 -2.60 -1.82 -5.13
CA ALA A 25 -2.66 -0.41 -5.50
C ALA A 25 -4.10 0.01 -5.86
N SER A 26 -4.46 1.26 -5.60
CA SER A 26 -5.82 1.78 -5.79
C SER A 26 -6.31 1.68 -7.23
N GLU A 27 -5.46 1.98 -8.19
CA GLU A 27 -5.76 1.89 -9.62
C GLU A 27 -6.05 0.44 -10.06
N TYR A 28 -5.37 -0.53 -9.43
CA TYR A 28 -5.66 -1.94 -9.68
C TYR A 28 -6.95 -2.39 -8.99
N ALA A 29 -7.13 -2.04 -7.72
CA ALA A 29 -8.29 -2.47 -6.94
C ALA A 29 -9.62 -1.92 -7.48
N ILE A 30 -9.62 -0.67 -7.98
CA ILE A 30 -10.83 0.04 -8.41
C ILE A 30 -11.09 -0.16 -9.90
N TYR A 31 -10.05 -0.01 -10.72
CA TYR A 31 -10.20 0.05 -12.18
C TYR A 31 -9.64 -1.17 -12.90
N GLY A 32 -8.99 -2.10 -12.19
CA GLY A 32 -8.31 -3.25 -12.79
C GLY A 32 -7.05 -2.88 -13.59
N LEU A 33 -6.58 -1.64 -13.46
CA LEU A 33 -5.36 -1.17 -14.12
C LEU A 33 -4.14 -1.68 -13.36
N PHE A 34 -3.30 -2.47 -14.01
CA PHE A 34 -2.08 -3.00 -13.41
C PHE A 34 -0.86 -2.60 -14.22
N SER A 35 0.22 -2.31 -13.52
CA SER A 35 1.49 -1.93 -14.09
C SER A 35 2.61 -2.38 -13.17
N VAL A 36 3.87 -2.21 -13.60
CA VAL A 36 5.03 -2.37 -12.71
C VAL A 36 4.97 -1.46 -11.49
N LYS A 37 4.27 -0.32 -11.58
CA LYS A 37 4.06 0.61 -10.46
C LYS A 37 3.07 0.09 -9.43
N SER A 38 2.17 -0.83 -9.82
CA SER A 38 1.28 -1.51 -8.87
C SER A 38 2.06 -2.48 -7.98
N ASP A 39 3.10 -3.15 -8.51
CA ASP A 39 4.00 -3.99 -7.72
C ASP A 39 4.88 -3.16 -6.79
N VAL A 40 5.34 -1.98 -7.24
CA VAL A 40 6.06 -1.01 -6.39
C VAL A 40 5.20 -0.60 -5.19
N PHE A 41 3.90 -0.36 -5.40
CA PHE A 41 2.97 -0.07 -4.30
C PHE A 41 2.93 -1.20 -3.27
N SER A 42 2.76 -2.44 -3.74
CA SER A 42 2.75 -3.63 -2.86
C SER A 42 4.06 -3.78 -2.09
N PHE A 43 5.19 -3.52 -2.73
CA PHE A 43 6.51 -3.51 -2.10
C PHE A 43 6.60 -2.45 -1.00
N GLY A 44 6.11 -1.23 -1.26
CA GLY A 44 6.08 -0.15 -0.26
C GLY A 44 5.26 -0.52 0.98
N VAL A 45 4.12 -1.20 0.79
CA VAL A 45 3.31 -1.72 1.90
C VAL A 45 4.10 -2.71 2.75
N LEU A 46 4.77 -3.69 2.12
CA LEU A 46 5.59 -4.67 2.82
C LEU A 46 6.74 -4.02 3.58
N MET A 47 7.39 -3.01 3.00
CA MET A 47 8.46 -2.28 3.67
C MET A 47 7.97 -1.59 4.94
N LEU A 48 6.81 -0.92 4.89
CA LEU A 48 6.21 -0.30 6.06
C LEU A 48 5.82 -1.34 7.13
N GLU A 49 5.33 -2.52 6.73
CA GLU A 49 5.02 -3.62 7.66
C GLU A 49 6.26 -4.13 8.37
N ILE A 50 7.35 -4.35 7.63
CA ILE A 50 8.61 -4.87 8.19
C ILE A 50 9.15 -3.90 9.25
N VAL A 51 9.20 -2.60 8.93
CA VAL A 51 9.76 -1.59 9.85
C VAL A 51 8.87 -1.38 11.07
N SER A 52 7.56 -1.47 10.91
CA SER A 52 6.62 -1.21 12.01
C SER A 52 6.25 -2.44 12.83
N GLY A 53 6.59 -3.65 12.38
CA GLY A 53 6.12 -4.89 12.99
C GLY A 53 4.60 -5.10 12.91
N LYS A 54 3.88 -4.26 12.15
CA LYS A 54 2.42 -4.25 12.08
C LYS A 54 1.95 -4.63 10.68
N LYS A 55 0.85 -5.36 10.58
CA LYS A 55 0.23 -5.67 9.28
C LYS A 55 -0.66 -4.52 8.81
N ASN A 56 -0.58 -4.23 7.51
CA ASN A 56 -1.50 -3.31 6.84
C ASN A 56 -2.88 -3.97 6.68
N ARG A 57 -3.59 -4.10 7.79
CA ARG A 57 -4.98 -4.58 7.77
C ARG A 57 -5.87 -3.42 7.34
N GLY A 58 -6.95 -3.74 6.59
CA GLY A 58 -7.99 -2.76 6.29
C GLY A 58 -8.53 -2.10 7.56
N PHE A 59 -9.30 -1.06 7.40
CA PHE A 59 -9.84 -0.22 8.47
C PHE A 59 -10.23 -1.02 9.71
N SER A 60 -9.42 -0.92 10.78
CA SER A 60 -9.73 -1.52 12.06
C SER A 60 -10.41 -0.49 12.94
N HIS A 61 -11.53 -0.87 13.55
CA HIS A 61 -12.26 -0.02 14.50
C HIS A 61 -11.40 0.46 15.68
N SER A 62 -10.29 -0.22 15.99
CA SER A 62 -9.42 0.10 17.13
C SER A 62 -8.47 1.29 16.91
N ASN A 63 -8.23 1.73 15.66
CA ASN A 63 -7.28 2.79 15.33
C ASN A 63 -7.91 3.94 14.53
N ASN A 64 -9.11 4.39 14.90
CA ASN A 64 -9.83 5.46 14.21
C ASN A 64 -10.00 5.25 12.69
N GLY A 65 -10.04 3.98 12.24
CA GLY A 65 -10.21 3.65 10.83
C GLY A 65 -9.00 3.90 9.93
N ILE A 66 -7.83 4.21 10.48
CA ILE A 66 -6.61 4.49 9.71
C ILE A 66 -5.80 3.19 9.55
N ASN A 67 -5.48 2.82 8.32
CA ASN A 67 -4.58 1.70 8.01
C ASN A 67 -3.11 2.07 8.27
N LEU A 68 -2.19 1.10 8.14
CA LEU A 68 -0.77 1.33 8.39
C LEU A 68 -0.16 2.41 7.48
N ILE A 69 -0.54 2.45 6.20
CA ILE A 69 -0.10 3.47 5.25
C ILE A 69 -0.51 4.87 5.73
N GLY A 70 -1.77 5.03 6.12
CA GLY A 70 -2.29 6.29 6.65
C GLY A 70 -1.65 6.69 7.97
N GLN A 71 -1.34 5.71 8.84
CA GLN A 71 -0.61 5.95 10.09
C GLN A 71 0.82 6.43 9.81
N GLY A 72 1.54 5.77 8.90
CA GLY A 72 2.88 6.17 8.49
C GLY A 72 2.91 7.57 7.87
N TRP A 73 1.94 7.86 7.00
CA TRP A 73 1.80 9.19 6.41
C TRP A 73 1.51 10.28 7.45
N ARG A 74 0.64 10.01 8.42
CA ARG A 74 0.35 10.92 9.52
C ARG A 74 1.60 11.23 10.33
N PHE A 75 2.34 10.21 10.78
CA PHE A 75 3.57 10.39 11.54
C PHE A 75 4.64 11.13 10.74
N TRP A 76 4.74 10.86 9.44
CA TRP A 76 5.63 11.60 8.55
C TRP A 76 5.31 13.10 8.54
N ARG A 77 4.04 13.47 8.34
CA ARG A 77 3.59 14.86 8.33
C ARG A 77 3.76 15.56 9.66
N GLU A 78 3.64 14.85 10.77
CA GLU A 78 3.84 15.36 12.13
C GLU A 78 5.33 15.43 12.50
N SER A 79 6.26 15.12 11.59
CA SER A 79 7.71 15.02 11.85
C SER A 79 8.07 14.02 12.97
N ARG A 80 7.30 12.96 13.07
CA ARG A 80 7.41 11.88 14.08
C ARG A 80 7.52 10.48 13.44
N PRO A 81 8.31 10.28 12.38
CA PRO A 81 8.36 8.97 11.69
C PRO A 81 8.91 7.85 12.60
N LEU A 82 9.68 8.18 13.63
CA LEU A 82 10.18 7.20 14.61
C LEU A 82 9.06 6.47 15.36
N ASP A 83 7.91 7.08 15.56
CA ASP A 83 6.77 6.48 16.25
C ASP A 83 6.13 5.32 15.44
N LEU A 84 6.53 5.15 14.19
CA LEU A 84 6.12 4.02 13.37
C LEU A 84 7.00 2.79 13.60
N ILE A 85 8.25 2.97 14.03
CA ILE A 85 9.26 1.91 14.13
C ILE A 85 8.90 0.95 15.25
N ASP A 86 9.09 -0.36 15.00
CA ASP A 86 8.92 -1.38 16.03
C ASP A 86 9.96 -1.21 17.14
N SER A 87 9.53 -1.35 18.39
CA SER A 87 10.39 -1.23 19.57
C SER A 87 11.58 -2.18 19.58
N CYS A 88 11.50 -3.30 18.86
CA CYS A 88 12.63 -4.23 18.70
C CYS A 88 13.79 -3.63 17.88
N MET A 89 13.59 -2.51 17.19
CA MET A 89 14.59 -1.84 16.34
C MET A 89 15.23 -0.62 16.98
N GLU A 90 15.21 -0.48 18.30
CA GLU A 90 15.68 0.73 19.01
C GLU A 90 17.21 0.99 18.97
N ASN A 91 17.98 0.17 18.27
CA ASN A 91 19.41 0.37 18.12
C ASN A 91 19.69 1.55 17.17
N SER A 92 20.54 2.50 17.60
CA SER A 92 20.77 3.78 16.92
C SER A 92 21.23 3.66 15.46
N SER A 93 22.03 2.65 15.12
CA SER A 93 22.45 2.40 13.72
C SER A 93 21.30 1.92 12.85
N VAL A 94 20.40 1.12 13.40
CA VAL A 94 19.23 0.58 12.69
C VAL A 94 18.14 1.64 12.48
N LEU A 95 18.07 2.65 13.38
CA LEU A 95 17.05 3.70 13.29
C LEU A 95 17.19 4.56 12.03
N LEU A 96 18.40 4.88 11.59
CA LEU A 96 18.61 5.64 10.35
C LEU A 96 18.20 4.85 9.12
N GLU A 97 18.53 3.58 9.09
CA GLU A 97 18.09 2.66 8.00
C GLU A 97 16.57 2.48 8.01
N ALA A 98 15.97 2.34 9.19
CA ALA A 98 14.53 2.23 9.34
C ALA A 98 13.80 3.51 8.88
N LEU A 99 14.33 4.70 9.20
CA LEU A 99 13.83 5.98 8.70
C LEU A 99 13.90 6.07 7.18
N CYS A 100 15.03 5.66 6.59
CA CYS A 100 15.20 5.58 5.14
C CYS A 100 14.14 4.63 4.53
N CYS A 101 13.94 3.46 5.12
CA CYS A 101 12.93 2.51 4.68
C CYS A 101 11.50 3.07 4.78
N ILE A 102 11.15 3.80 5.86
CA ILE A 102 9.86 4.48 5.99
C ILE A 102 9.69 5.50 4.85
N HIS A 103 10.69 6.32 4.61
CA HIS A 103 10.67 7.34 3.56
C HIS A 103 10.43 6.70 2.18
N ILE A 104 11.23 5.69 1.83
CA ILE A 104 11.09 4.97 0.56
C ILE A 104 9.75 4.24 0.47
N GLY A 105 9.29 3.61 1.55
CA GLY A 105 7.99 2.99 1.64
C GLY A 105 6.86 3.96 1.30
N LEU A 106 6.90 5.17 1.86
CA LEU A 106 5.92 6.23 1.58
C LEU A 106 6.00 6.72 0.13
N LEU A 107 7.18 6.81 -0.47
CA LEU A 107 7.33 7.12 -1.90
C LEU A 107 6.72 6.03 -2.79
N CYS A 108 6.85 4.77 -2.40
CA CYS A 108 6.29 3.65 -3.16
C CYS A 108 4.76 3.57 -3.09
N VAL A 109 4.12 4.02 -1.98
CA VAL A 109 2.66 3.94 -1.79
C VAL A 109 1.92 5.21 -2.18
N GLN A 110 2.52 6.12 -2.93
CA GLN A 110 1.86 7.35 -3.39
C GLN A 110 0.63 7.04 -4.25
N GLN A 111 -0.37 7.93 -4.20
CA GLN A 111 -1.64 7.75 -4.90
C GLN A 111 -1.46 7.61 -6.42
N ASN A 112 -0.73 8.56 -7.03
CA ASN A 112 -0.49 8.53 -8.46
C ASN A 112 0.65 7.56 -8.80
N PRO A 113 0.47 6.55 -9.68
CA PRO A 113 1.51 5.62 -10.09
C PRO A 113 2.76 6.31 -10.64
N GLU A 114 2.60 7.42 -11.36
CA GLU A 114 3.72 8.18 -11.94
C GLU A 114 4.64 8.80 -10.89
N ASP A 115 4.11 9.12 -9.72
CA ASP A 115 4.89 9.67 -8.62
C ASP A 115 5.71 8.59 -7.89
N ARG A 116 5.38 7.31 -8.06
CA ARG A 116 6.11 6.20 -7.44
C ARG A 116 7.44 5.97 -8.17
N PRO A 117 8.54 5.70 -7.46
CA PRO A 117 9.81 5.35 -8.09
C PRO A 117 9.68 4.04 -8.89
N SER A 118 10.63 3.76 -9.77
CA SER A 118 10.81 2.41 -10.32
C SER A 118 11.53 1.51 -9.30
N MET A 119 11.44 0.19 -9.42
CA MET A 119 12.19 -0.71 -8.52
C MET A 119 13.70 -0.53 -8.62
N SER A 120 14.22 -0.23 -9.82
CA SER A 120 15.65 0.12 -9.99
C SER A 120 16.03 1.39 -9.21
N THR A 121 15.16 2.40 -9.22
CA THR A 121 15.34 3.61 -8.41
C THR A 121 15.27 3.31 -6.91
N VAL A 122 14.35 2.45 -6.49
CA VAL A 122 14.25 2.00 -5.09
C VAL A 122 15.54 1.34 -4.61
N VAL A 123 16.14 0.46 -5.43
CA VAL A 123 17.42 -0.18 -5.11
C VAL A 123 18.53 0.85 -4.91
N VAL A 124 18.61 1.85 -5.81
CA VAL A 124 19.58 2.95 -5.67
C VAL A 124 19.31 3.78 -4.40
N MET A 125 18.06 4.10 -4.10
CA MET A 125 17.67 4.84 -2.90
C MET A 125 18.07 4.11 -1.61
N LEU A 126 17.91 2.78 -1.57
CA LEU A 126 18.30 1.94 -0.43
C LEU A 126 19.81 1.82 -0.26
N SER A 127 20.59 1.95 -1.34
CA SER A 127 22.05 1.76 -1.34
C SER A 127 22.84 3.07 -1.28
N SER A 128 22.17 4.22 -1.34
CA SER A 128 22.83 5.54 -1.39
C SER A 128 22.33 6.46 -0.26
N GLU A 129 23.22 7.31 0.21
CA GLU A 129 22.88 8.37 1.18
C GLU A 129 22.35 9.65 0.50
N SER A 130 21.87 9.56 -0.73
CA SER A 130 21.36 10.72 -1.47
C SER A 130 20.04 11.22 -0.89
N ALA A 131 19.83 12.54 -0.97
CA ALA A 131 18.58 13.15 -0.52
C ALA A 131 17.39 12.60 -1.34
N LEU A 132 16.39 12.08 -0.63
CA LEU A 132 15.17 11.54 -1.24
C LEU A 132 14.14 12.66 -1.46
N PRO A 133 13.30 12.58 -2.50
CA PRO A 133 12.20 13.52 -2.71
C PRO A 133 11.17 13.41 -1.58
N GLN A 134 10.40 14.49 -1.36
CA GLN A 134 9.33 14.46 -0.37
C GLN A 134 8.18 13.56 -0.84
N PRO A 135 7.67 12.65 0.01
CA PRO A 135 6.52 11.83 -0.32
C PRO A 135 5.26 12.68 -0.47
N LYS A 136 4.39 12.29 -1.40
CA LYS A 136 3.06 12.86 -1.57
C LYS A 136 2.02 11.98 -0.87
N GLU A 137 0.80 12.51 -0.74
CA GLU A 137 -0.29 11.84 -0.06
C GLU A 137 -0.60 10.46 -0.67
N PRO A 138 -0.71 9.40 0.15
CA PRO A 138 -1.08 8.06 -0.32
C PRO A 138 -2.59 7.97 -0.60
N PRO A 139 -3.02 6.94 -1.38
CA PRO A 139 -4.43 6.66 -1.60
C PRO A 139 -5.11 6.23 -0.28
N PHE A 140 -6.41 6.43 -0.20
CA PHE A 140 -7.23 6.04 0.97
C PHE A 140 -6.78 6.67 2.31
N PHE A 141 -6.04 7.75 2.26
CA PHE A 141 -5.90 8.62 3.41
C PHE A 141 -7.20 9.41 3.59
N LEU A 142 -8.22 8.73 4.13
CA LEU A 142 -9.48 9.38 4.42
C LEU A 142 -9.28 10.36 5.58
N LYS A 143 -9.33 11.64 5.27
CA LYS A 143 -9.99 12.57 6.16
C LYS A 143 -11.35 11.95 6.45
N ASN A 144 -11.60 11.72 7.73
CA ASN A 144 -12.83 11.19 8.30
C ASN A 144 -14.02 12.03 7.85
N ASP A 145 -14.54 11.83 6.64
CA ASP A 145 -15.78 12.43 6.18
C ASP A 145 -16.37 11.69 4.95
N LYS A 146 -17.45 10.97 5.22
CA LYS A 146 -18.58 10.71 4.29
C LYS A 146 -18.50 9.63 3.22
N PHE A 147 -17.42 8.95 2.94
CA PHE A 147 -17.46 7.96 1.84
C PHE A 147 -17.89 6.54 2.26
N CYS A 148 -18.03 6.25 3.56
CA CYS A 148 -18.51 4.96 4.03
C CYS A 148 -20.02 4.85 4.20
N LEU A 149 -20.81 5.89 3.93
CA LEU A 149 -22.27 5.91 4.17
C LEU A 149 -23.13 6.00 2.91
N GLU A 150 -22.58 6.05 1.71
CA GLU A 150 -23.39 6.08 0.47
C GLU A 150 -23.41 4.75 -0.31
N ALA A 151 -22.82 3.68 0.20
CA ALA A 151 -22.96 2.36 -0.39
C ALA A 151 -24.24 1.62 0.05
N ASP A 152 -25.03 2.17 0.98
CA ASP A 152 -26.19 1.48 1.55
C ASP A 152 -27.53 2.21 1.40
N SER A 153 -27.68 3.18 0.52
CA SER A 153 -29.04 3.64 0.18
C SER A 153 -29.15 4.21 -1.24
N SER A 154 -29.91 3.49 -2.02
CA SER A 154 -30.54 3.87 -3.29
C SER A 154 -29.65 3.92 -4.53
N THR A 155 -29.47 2.75 -5.18
CA THR A 155 -30.03 2.52 -6.53
C THR A 155 -29.97 1.03 -6.88
N LYS A 156 -31.17 0.43 -7.05
CA LYS A 156 -31.33 -0.90 -7.65
C LYS A 156 -30.87 -0.87 -9.10
N HIS A 157 -29.60 -1.08 -9.35
CA HIS A 157 -29.13 -1.61 -10.61
C HIS A 157 -28.41 -2.92 -10.32
N LYS A 158 -29.04 -4.02 -10.74
CA LYS A 158 -28.53 -5.37 -10.75
C LYS A 158 -27.21 -5.41 -11.52
N PHE A 159 -26.10 -5.29 -10.83
CA PHE A 159 -24.84 -5.87 -11.29
C PHE A 159 -24.65 -7.18 -10.54
N SER A 160 -24.94 -8.27 -11.24
CA SER A 160 -24.63 -9.63 -10.79
C SER A 160 -23.11 -9.79 -10.77
N SER A 161 -22.48 -9.46 -9.65
CA SER A 161 -21.10 -9.81 -9.36
C SER A 161 -21.12 -11.11 -8.58
N THR A 162 -21.04 -12.23 -9.26
CA THR A 162 -20.77 -13.54 -8.66
C THR A 162 -19.28 -13.62 -8.32
N ASN A 163 -18.88 -13.02 -7.21
CA ASN A 163 -17.61 -13.33 -6.57
C ASN A 163 -17.83 -14.44 -5.56
N ASP A 164 -17.79 -15.69 -6.03
CA ASP A 164 -17.70 -16.85 -5.16
C ASP A 164 -16.30 -16.91 -4.53
N ILE A 165 -16.21 -16.59 -3.25
CA ILE A 165 -15.00 -16.77 -2.45
C ILE A 165 -15.03 -18.21 -1.94
N SER A 166 -14.29 -19.10 -2.61
CA SER A 166 -14.07 -20.46 -2.11
C SER A 166 -13.02 -20.39 -0.98
N VAL A 167 -13.48 -20.54 0.26
CA VAL A 167 -12.59 -20.73 1.41
C VAL A 167 -12.31 -22.22 1.52
N THR A 168 -11.13 -22.67 1.09
CA THR A 168 -10.66 -24.04 1.32
C THR A 168 -10.01 -24.07 2.69
N MET A 169 -10.64 -24.74 3.67
CA MET A 169 -9.99 -25.10 4.93
C MET A 169 -9.06 -26.28 4.65
N LEU A 170 -7.76 -26.07 4.81
CA LEU A 170 -6.76 -27.13 4.81
C LEU A 170 -6.63 -27.63 6.25
N GLU A 171 -7.07 -28.86 6.51
CA GLU A 171 -6.75 -29.55 7.77
C GLU A 171 -5.32 -30.11 7.64
N PRO A 172 -4.44 -29.88 8.63
CA PRO A 172 -3.12 -30.50 8.66
C PRO A 172 -3.27 -31.98 9.00
N ARG A 173 -2.56 -32.83 8.28
CA ARG A 173 -2.37 -34.24 8.59
C ARG A 173 -1.36 -34.42 9.73
#